data_15e48b98e8692b71a4d08579aba06640
#
_entry.id   15e48b98e8692b71a4d08579aba06640
#
_cell.length_a   1.000
_cell.length_b   1.000
_cell.length_c   1.000
_cell.angle_alpha   90.00
_cell.angle_beta   90.00
_cell.angle_gamma   90.00
#
_symmetry.space_group_name_H-M   'P 1'
#
loop_
_entity.id
_entity.type
_entity.pdbx_description
1 polymer ?
#
loop_
_entity_poly.entity_id
_entity_poly.type
_entity_poly.pdbx_seq_one_letter_code
_entity_poly.pdbx_strand_id
1 'polypeptide(L)'
;MKTFMASSATVDRKWYVVDAEGMTLGRLASEVAKVLRGKNKPTFTPHVDTGDYVIVVNAEKIAVTGKKMDQKIYYSHSDYVGGLKSATLKEMLAKHPERVIEFAVKGMLPKGPLGREMYTKLFVYAGPDHKHEAQKPEALTF
;
A
#
# COMPACT_ATOMS: atom_id res chain seq x y z
N MET A 1 -15.92 -3.60 -34.08
CA MET A 1 -15.76 -3.78 -32.63
C MET A 1 -14.43 -3.21 -32.19
N LYS A 2 -14.45 -2.30 -31.22
CA LYS A 2 -13.22 -1.69 -30.70
C LYS A 2 -13.01 -2.05 -29.25
N THR A 3 -11.79 -2.42 -28.89
CA THR A 3 -11.39 -2.63 -27.50
C THR A 3 -11.22 -1.28 -26.79
N PHE A 4 -11.77 -1.16 -25.58
CA PHE A 4 -11.56 0.04 -24.77
C PHE A 4 -10.13 0.07 -24.24
N MET A 5 -9.47 1.19 -24.41
CA MET A 5 -8.17 1.47 -23.81
C MET A 5 -8.25 2.74 -22.98
N ALA A 6 -7.92 2.65 -21.71
CA ALA A 6 -7.92 3.80 -20.82
C ALA A 6 -6.78 4.78 -21.16
N SER A 7 -7.01 6.06 -20.92
CA SER A 7 -5.98 7.08 -20.97
C SER A 7 -6.01 7.90 -19.68
N SER A 8 -4.95 8.63 -19.41
CA SER A 8 -4.87 9.47 -18.21
C SER A 8 -6.00 10.50 -18.12
N ALA A 9 -6.56 10.89 -19.25
CA ALA A 9 -7.68 11.84 -19.33
C ALA A 9 -9.04 11.20 -19.05
N THR A 10 -9.18 9.89 -19.26
CA THR A 10 -10.47 9.17 -19.13
C THR A 10 -10.62 8.38 -17.84
N VAL A 11 -9.59 8.32 -17.02
CA VAL A 11 -9.60 7.55 -15.77
C VAL A 11 -10.27 8.36 -14.66
N ASP A 12 -11.33 7.79 -14.05
CA ASP A 12 -11.93 8.29 -12.83
C ASP A 12 -11.30 7.61 -11.63
N ARG A 13 -10.78 8.39 -10.70
CA ARG A 13 -10.18 7.89 -9.47
C ARG A 13 -11.02 8.26 -8.27
N LYS A 14 -11.34 7.26 -7.46
CA LYS A 14 -12.03 7.42 -6.19
C LYS A 14 -11.03 7.37 -5.04
N TRP A 15 -11.49 7.81 -3.88
CA TRP A 15 -10.73 7.73 -2.64
C TRP A 15 -11.38 6.71 -1.72
N TYR A 16 -10.59 5.80 -1.20
CA TYR A 16 -11.03 4.76 -0.27
C TYR A 16 -10.23 4.83 1.02
N VAL A 17 -10.90 4.56 2.13
CA VAL A 17 -10.27 4.39 3.44
C VAL A 17 -10.44 2.94 3.89
N VAL A 18 -9.36 2.34 4.36
CA VAL A 18 -9.30 0.95 4.83
C VAL A 18 -8.78 0.95 6.26
N ASP A 19 -9.48 0.26 7.16
CA ASP A 19 -9.01 0.03 8.52
C ASP A 19 -8.16 -1.24 8.58
N ALA A 20 -6.92 -1.08 8.99
CA ALA A 20 -5.96 -2.18 9.10
C ALA A 20 -6.05 -2.94 10.43
N GLU A 21 -6.87 -2.47 11.38
CA GLU A 21 -6.96 -3.08 12.70
C GLU A 21 -7.37 -4.56 12.62
N GLY A 22 -6.51 -5.42 13.16
CA GLY A 22 -6.76 -6.86 13.20
C GLY A 22 -6.61 -7.59 11.86
N MET A 23 -6.32 -6.90 10.77
CA MET A 23 -6.12 -7.51 9.46
C MET A 23 -4.71 -8.10 9.32
N THR A 24 -4.59 -9.22 8.61
CA THR A 24 -3.30 -9.82 8.30
C THR A 24 -2.55 -8.96 7.30
N LEU A 25 -1.30 -8.62 7.59
CA LEU A 25 -0.47 -7.71 6.79
C LEU A 25 -0.42 -8.10 5.31
N GLY A 26 -0.07 -9.34 4.99
CA GLY A 26 0.08 -9.77 3.60
C GLY A 26 -1.23 -9.76 2.81
N ARG A 27 -2.32 -10.17 3.43
CA ARG A 27 -3.65 -10.16 2.80
C ARG A 27 -4.17 -8.74 2.56
N LEU A 28 -4.01 -7.86 3.55
CA LEU A 28 -4.33 -6.45 3.40
C LEU A 28 -3.52 -5.83 2.26
N ALA A 29 -2.20 -6.05 2.25
CA ALA A 29 -1.32 -5.49 1.24
C ALA A 29 -1.68 -5.96 -0.19
N SER A 30 -2.07 -7.21 -0.37
CA SER A 30 -2.47 -7.74 -1.68
C SER A 30 -3.76 -7.09 -2.20
N GLU A 31 -4.75 -6.90 -1.35
CA GLU A 31 -5.99 -6.24 -1.72
C GLU A 31 -5.79 -4.75 -2.01
N VAL A 32 -5.00 -4.06 -1.19
CA VAL A 32 -4.64 -2.66 -1.42
C VAL A 32 -3.88 -2.50 -2.74
N ALA A 33 -2.92 -3.36 -3.03
CA ALA A 33 -2.17 -3.33 -4.29
C ALA A 33 -3.07 -3.54 -5.51
N LYS A 34 -4.06 -4.42 -5.39
CA LYS A 34 -5.07 -4.67 -6.42
C LYS A 34 -5.90 -3.42 -6.74
N VAL A 35 -6.32 -2.70 -5.70
CA VAL A 35 -7.08 -1.44 -5.86
C VAL A 35 -6.19 -0.34 -6.44
N LEU A 36 -4.95 -0.20 -5.97
CA LEU A 36 -4.00 0.79 -6.48
C LEU A 36 -3.66 0.58 -7.96
N ARG A 37 -3.60 -0.67 -8.39
CA ARG A 37 -3.36 -1.02 -9.80
C ARG A 37 -4.60 -0.90 -10.67
N GLY A 38 -5.79 -0.99 -10.09
CA GLY A 38 -7.06 -0.90 -10.80
C GLY A 38 -7.56 -2.22 -11.38
N LYS A 39 -7.05 -3.37 -10.92
CA LYS A 39 -7.48 -4.69 -11.40
C LYS A 39 -8.95 -5.02 -11.12
N ASN A 40 -9.56 -4.33 -10.18
CA ASN A 40 -10.99 -4.47 -9.85
C ASN A 40 -11.92 -3.74 -10.81
N LYS A 41 -11.37 -2.92 -11.71
CA LYS A 41 -12.15 -2.15 -12.68
C LYS A 41 -12.24 -2.88 -14.02
N PRO A 42 -13.41 -2.86 -14.69
CA PRO A 42 -13.53 -3.41 -16.05
C PRO A 42 -12.73 -2.62 -17.09
N THR A 43 -12.39 -1.37 -16.77
CA THR A 43 -11.57 -0.48 -17.61
C THR A 43 -10.06 -0.68 -17.44
N PHE A 44 -9.63 -1.67 -16.67
CA PHE A 44 -8.21 -1.94 -16.42
C PHE A 44 -7.41 -2.03 -17.73
N THR A 45 -6.35 -1.23 -17.80
CA THR A 45 -5.40 -1.24 -18.92
C THR A 45 -3.99 -1.37 -18.36
N PRO A 46 -3.20 -2.39 -18.78
CA PRO A 46 -1.91 -2.68 -18.14
C PRO A 46 -0.86 -1.57 -18.20
N HIS A 47 -0.86 -0.75 -19.25
CA HIS A 47 0.12 0.32 -19.44
C HIS A 47 -0.30 1.68 -18.89
N VAL A 48 -1.51 1.76 -18.31
CA VAL A 48 -2.06 3.01 -17.74
C VAL A 48 -2.39 2.77 -16.28
N ASP A 49 -2.15 3.76 -15.44
CA ASP A 49 -2.53 3.76 -14.03
C ASP A 49 -4.04 4.04 -13.91
N THR A 50 -4.84 2.98 -13.83
CA THR A 50 -6.31 3.02 -13.71
C THR A 50 -6.81 2.85 -12.29
N GLY A 51 -5.91 2.72 -11.30
CA GLY A 51 -6.27 2.48 -9.91
C GLY A 51 -6.79 3.71 -9.16
N ASP A 52 -7.25 3.47 -7.95
CA ASP A 52 -7.80 4.48 -7.07
C ASP A 52 -6.82 4.86 -5.95
N TYR A 53 -7.11 5.95 -5.24
CA TYR A 53 -6.39 6.35 -4.04
C TYR A 53 -6.84 5.51 -2.85
N VAL A 54 -5.90 5.06 -2.05
CA VAL A 54 -6.18 4.25 -0.86
C VAL A 54 -5.53 4.90 0.37
N ILE A 55 -6.32 5.07 1.41
CA ILE A 55 -5.88 5.55 2.73
C ILE A 55 -5.99 4.35 3.68
N VAL A 56 -4.89 3.98 4.32
CA VAL A 56 -4.87 2.93 5.33
C VAL A 56 -4.70 3.57 6.70
N VAL A 57 -5.60 3.28 7.61
CA VAL A 57 -5.55 3.77 8.99
C VAL A 57 -5.30 2.63 9.97
N ASN A 58 -4.91 2.96 11.20
CA ASN A 58 -4.58 1.99 12.24
C ASN A 58 -3.43 1.02 11.85
N ALA A 59 -2.41 1.53 11.17
CA ALA A 59 -1.27 0.71 10.74
C ALA A 59 -0.54 0.04 11.93
N GLU A 60 -0.55 0.66 13.10
CA GLU A 60 0.06 0.12 14.32
C GLU A 60 -0.62 -1.16 14.83
N LYS A 61 -1.88 -1.38 14.46
CA LYS A 61 -2.70 -2.51 14.92
C LYS A 61 -2.76 -3.65 13.90
N ILE A 62 -1.89 -3.66 12.91
CA ILE A 62 -1.83 -4.72 11.91
C ILE A 62 -1.44 -6.05 12.56
N ALA A 63 -2.06 -7.15 12.12
CA ALA A 63 -1.76 -8.48 12.62
C ALA A 63 -0.79 -9.23 11.72
N VAL A 64 0.07 -10.04 12.32
CA VAL A 64 0.95 -10.99 11.63
C VAL A 64 0.84 -12.35 12.28
N THR A 65 1.06 -13.42 11.50
CA THR A 65 0.96 -14.79 11.99
C THR A 65 2.33 -15.37 12.38
N GLY A 66 2.32 -16.39 13.22
CA GLY A 66 3.54 -17.09 13.64
C GLY A 66 4.50 -16.20 14.43
N LYS A 67 5.79 -16.44 14.26
CA LYS A 67 6.87 -15.73 14.96
C LYS A 67 7.45 -14.56 14.15
N LYS A 68 6.72 -14.06 13.17
CA LYS A 68 7.20 -12.97 12.27
C LYS A 68 7.53 -11.70 13.04
N MET A 69 6.85 -11.42 14.14
CA MET A 69 7.11 -10.24 14.96
C MET A 69 8.57 -10.16 15.41
N ASP A 70 9.18 -11.28 15.75
CA ASP A 70 10.56 -11.36 16.23
C ASP A 70 11.55 -11.79 15.15
N GLN A 71 11.11 -12.55 14.14
CA GLN A 71 11.99 -13.20 13.16
C GLN A 71 12.05 -12.47 11.81
N LYS A 72 11.01 -11.71 11.44
CA LYS A 72 11.05 -10.97 10.18
C LYS A 72 11.98 -9.77 10.34
N ILE A 73 12.97 -9.68 9.44
CA ILE A 73 13.99 -8.63 9.48
C ILE A 73 13.90 -7.78 8.22
N TYR A 74 13.90 -6.46 8.39
CA TYR A 74 13.99 -5.48 7.33
C TYR A 74 15.42 -4.99 7.20
N TYR A 75 16.01 -5.16 6.02
CA TYR A 75 17.36 -4.75 5.73
C TYR A 75 17.40 -3.47 4.92
N SER A 76 18.35 -2.60 5.23
CA SER A 76 18.69 -1.42 4.43
C SER A 76 20.20 -1.24 4.41
N HIS A 77 20.71 -0.54 3.40
CA HIS A 77 22.15 -0.30 3.24
C HIS A 77 22.39 1.17 2.93
N SER A 78 23.37 1.76 3.60
CA SER A 78 23.76 3.18 3.42
C SER A 78 24.69 3.42 2.22
N ASP A 79 25.03 2.36 1.47
CA ASP A 79 26.01 2.36 0.35
C ASP A 79 27.48 2.64 0.76
N TYR A 80 27.77 2.59 2.05
CA TYR A 80 29.13 2.61 2.58
C TYR A 80 29.55 1.22 3.05
N VAL A 81 30.84 0.93 3.06
CA VAL A 81 31.37 -0.34 3.58
C VAL A 81 30.90 -0.55 5.02
N GLY A 82 30.33 -1.73 5.32
CA GLY A 82 29.77 -2.03 6.63
C GLY A 82 28.45 -1.31 6.96
N GLY A 83 27.82 -0.69 5.98
CA GLY A 83 26.59 0.09 6.15
C GLY A 83 25.29 -0.67 6.15
N LEU A 84 25.29 -2.01 6.30
CA LEU A 84 24.07 -2.81 6.41
C LEU A 84 23.37 -2.54 7.74
N LYS A 85 22.11 -2.13 7.63
CA LYS A 85 21.22 -1.90 8.79
C LYS A 85 20.12 -2.93 8.78
N SER A 86 19.70 -3.36 9.95
CA SER A 86 18.58 -4.30 10.11
C SER A 86 17.66 -3.86 11.24
N ALA A 87 16.37 -4.18 11.08
CA ALA A 87 15.37 -3.97 12.11
C ALA A 87 14.36 -5.11 12.06
N THR A 88 13.95 -5.60 13.22
CA THR A 88 12.88 -6.60 13.30
C THR A 88 11.52 -5.94 13.02
N LEU A 89 10.52 -6.75 12.70
CA LEU A 89 9.15 -6.25 12.51
C LEU A 89 8.65 -5.51 13.76
N LYS A 90 8.95 -6.04 14.95
CA LYS A 90 8.60 -5.43 16.22
C LYS A 90 9.19 -4.02 16.38
N GLU A 91 10.48 -3.87 16.07
CA GLU A 91 11.16 -2.57 16.11
C GLU A 91 10.58 -1.59 15.07
N MET A 92 10.28 -2.09 13.87
CA MET A 92 9.70 -1.27 12.80
C MET A 92 8.30 -0.78 13.19
N LEU A 93 7.46 -1.62 13.77
CA LEU A 93 6.12 -1.22 14.25
C LEU A 93 6.20 -0.21 15.41
N ALA A 94 7.21 -0.32 16.27
CA ALA A 94 7.39 0.61 17.38
C ALA A 94 7.82 2.01 16.91
N LYS A 95 8.68 2.09 15.89
CA LYS A 95 9.24 3.35 15.41
C LYS A 95 8.48 3.95 14.23
N HIS A 96 8.16 3.14 13.24
CA HIS A 96 7.56 3.58 11.97
C HIS A 96 6.54 2.55 11.48
N PRO A 97 5.35 2.46 12.12
CA PRO A 97 4.35 1.46 11.75
C PRO A 97 3.84 1.61 10.32
N GLU A 98 3.83 2.83 9.78
CA GLU A 98 3.41 3.11 8.40
C GLU A 98 4.28 2.36 7.38
N ARG A 99 5.57 2.29 7.62
CA ARG A 99 6.53 1.66 6.70
C ARG A 99 6.31 0.17 6.51
N VAL A 100 5.76 -0.50 7.50
CA VAL A 100 5.46 -1.95 7.42
C VAL A 100 4.47 -2.22 6.29
N ILE A 101 3.38 -1.47 6.25
CA ILE A 101 2.36 -1.58 5.20
C ILE A 101 2.89 -1.06 3.87
N GLU A 102 3.58 0.07 3.88
CA GLU A 102 4.18 0.67 2.67
C GLU A 102 5.12 -0.29 1.97
N PHE A 103 6.02 -0.95 2.68
CA PHE A 103 6.95 -1.92 2.10
C PHE A 103 6.25 -3.17 1.56
N ALA A 104 5.22 -3.66 2.28
CA ALA A 104 4.45 -4.80 1.83
C ALA A 104 3.70 -4.50 0.52
N VAL A 105 3.05 -3.36 0.43
CA VAL A 105 2.33 -2.93 -0.79
C VAL A 105 3.30 -2.65 -1.93
N LYS A 106 4.38 -1.92 -1.68
CA LYS A 106 5.39 -1.61 -2.69
C LYS A 106 6.00 -2.87 -3.31
N GLY A 107 6.24 -3.90 -2.50
CA GLY A 107 6.72 -5.18 -2.98
C GLY A 107 5.76 -5.92 -3.90
N MET A 108 4.45 -5.64 -3.78
CA MET A 108 3.39 -6.26 -4.57
C MET A 108 2.99 -5.45 -5.81
N LEU A 109 3.43 -4.19 -5.92
CA LEU A 109 3.21 -3.35 -7.08
C LEU A 109 4.25 -3.64 -8.17
N PRO A 110 3.96 -3.33 -9.46
CA PRO A 110 4.94 -3.46 -10.53
C PRO A 110 6.21 -2.69 -10.24
N LYS A 111 7.33 -3.20 -10.76
CA LYS A 111 8.62 -2.49 -10.72
C LYS A 111 8.71 -1.55 -11.93
N GLY A 112 9.25 -0.35 -11.71
CA GLY A 112 9.43 0.62 -12.78
C GLY A 112 8.60 1.89 -12.59
N PRO A 113 8.58 2.80 -13.58
CA PRO A 113 7.92 4.11 -13.45
C PRO A 113 6.43 4.03 -13.13
N LEU A 114 5.69 3.16 -13.81
CA LEU A 114 4.26 3.00 -13.61
C LEU A 114 3.94 2.50 -12.18
N GLY A 115 4.69 1.54 -11.68
CA GLY A 115 4.55 1.06 -10.30
C GLY A 115 4.84 2.14 -9.26
N ARG A 116 5.80 3.00 -9.52
CA ARG A 116 6.09 4.15 -8.65
C ARG A 116 4.96 5.18 -8.63
N GLU A 117 4.32 5.42 -9.75
CA GLU A 117 3.11 6.26 -9.81
C GLU A 117 1.95 5.66 -9.02
N MET A 118 1.72 4.36 -9.14
CA MET A 118 0.71 3.65 -8.35
C MET A 118 0.97 3.77 -6.84
N TYR A 119 2.21 3.65 -6.43
CA TYR A 119 2.61 3.76 -5.03
C TYR A 119 2.35 5.15 -4.44
N THR A 120 2.43 6.21 -5.22
CA THR A 120 2.15 7.59 -4.74
C THR A 120 0.69 7.81 -4.34
N LYS A 121 -0.22 6.93 -4.74
CA LYS A 121 -1.63 6.97 -4.36
C LYS A 121 -1.95 6.26 -3.05
N LEU A 122 -0.96 5.68 -2.40
CA LEU A 122 -1.09 5.05 -1.09
C LEU A 122 -0.74 6.03 0.01
N PHE A 123 -1.63 6.17 0.98
CA PHE A 123 -1.45 6.98 2.19
C PHE A 123 -1.66 6.09 3.41
N VAL A 124 -0.67 5.99 4.27
CA VAL A 124 -0.73 5.13 5.46
C VAL A 124 -0.57 5.98 6.71
N TYR A 125 -1.45 5.76 7.66
CA TYR A 125 -1.46 6.44 8.96
C TYR A 125 -1.44 5.43 10.10
N ALA A 126 -0.62 5.70 11.12
CA ALA A 126 -0.49 4.82 12.28
C ALA A 126 -1.77 4.78 13.13
N GLY A 127 -2.39 5.94 13.34
CA GLY A 127 -3.61 6.09 14.14
C GLY A 127 -4.89 6.00 13.31
N PRO A 128 -6.05 6.23 13.95
CA PRO A 128 -7.36 6.16 13.28
C PRO A 128 -7.67 7.37 12.41
N ASP A 129 -6.94 8.46 12.56
CA ASP A 129 -7.21 9.72 11.87
C ASP A 129 -6.40 9.87 10.59
N HIS A 130 -6.98 10.48 9.58
CA HIS A 130 -6.33 10.83 8.32
C HIS A 130 -6.59 12.30 7.97
N LYS A 131 -5.82 12.84 7.02
CA LYS A 131 -5.89 14.26 6.62
C LYS A 131 -6.65 14.49 5.30
N HIS A 132 -7.52 13.55 4.91
CA HIS A 132 -8.15 13.52 3.59
C HIS A 132 -9.68 13.68 3.63
N GLU A 133 -10.20 14.44 4.58
CA GLU A 133 -11.65 14.67 4.70
C GLU A 133 -12.22 15.41 3.47
N ALA A 134 -11.45 16.32 2.90
CA ALA A 134 -11.88 17.10 1.73
C ALA A 134 -12.15 16.22 0.49
N GLN A 135 -11.46 15.09 0.35
CA GLN A 135 -11.64 14.14 -0.73
C GLN A 135 -12.85 13.21 -0.54
N LYS A 136 -13.49 13.24 0.62
CA LYS A 136 -14.65 12.41 0.98
C LYS A 136 -14.43 10.92 0.68
N PRO A 137 -13.43 10.28 1.31
CA PRO A 137 -13.12 8.89 1.04
C PRO A 137 -14.27 7.96 1.46
N GLU A 138 -14.52 6.95 0.65
CA GLU A 138 -15.49 5.90 0.95
C GLU A 138 -14.83 4.79 1.75
N ALA A 139 -15.54 4.21 2.71
CA ALA A 139 -15.05 3.06 3.45
C ALA A 139 -15.01 1.82 2.56
N LEU A 140 -13.88 1.11 2.57
CA LEU A 140 -13.68 -0.11 1.83
C LEU A 140 -13.33 -1.25 2.79
N THR A 141 -14.07 -2.34 2.70
CA THR A 141 -13.82 -3.56 3.47
C THR A 141 -13.46 -4.71 2.54
N PHE A 142 -12.50 -5.51 2.96
CA PHE A 142 -12.04 -6.68 2.21
C PHE A 142 -12.53 -7.99 2.81
#